data_16602d5e4d8d6fc0e09ac84a460f8795
#
_entry.id   16602d5e4d8d6fc0e09ac84a460f8795
#
_cell.length_a   1.000
_cell.length_b   1.000
_cell.length_c   1.000
_cell.angle_alpha   90.00
_cell.angle_beta   90.00
_cell.angle_gamma   90.00
#
_symmetry.space_group_name_H-M   'P 1'
#
loop_
_entity.id
_entity.type
_entity.pdbx_description
1 polymer ?
#
loop_
_entity_poly.entity_id
_entity_poly.type
_entity_poly.pdbx_seq_one_letter_code
_entity_poly.pdbx_strand_id
1 'polypeptide(L)'
;QAELEYLCQNSDMHTLCIVDGEKDSSFVDMTYTMLPELKTFQRGHLKSKRFPYMRNVIYIGQEKYRGMYNTAEILLLGKNIDDEKLEEAKKKVSCHDTVNMQYTSGTTGFPKGVMLTHYNIANNGFLTGEHMKFTADDKLCVCVPLFHCFGVVLATMNCLTHGCTEVMVERFDPLLVLASIHKERCTALYGVPTMFIAELHHPMFDMFDLSCLRTGIMAGSLCPVELM
;
A
#
# COMPACT_ATOMS: atom_id res chain seq x y z
N GLN A 1 -7.81 -14.06 -9.16
CA GLN A 1 -9.13 -13.52 -9.53
C GLN A 1 -10.17 -13.76 -8.42
N ALA A 2 -10.36 -14.98 -7.91
CA ALA A 2 -11.37 -15.29 -6.88
C ALA A 2 -11.23 -14.44 -5.60
N GLU A 3 -10.01 -14.19 -5.14
CA GLU A 3 -9.77 -13.32 -3.98
C GLU A 3 -10.21 -11.89 -4.25
N LEU A 4 -9.88 -11.32 -5.43
CA LEU A 4 -10.30 -9.97 -5.79
C LEU A 4 -11.82 -9.85 -5.87
N GLU A 5 -12.50 -10.85 -6.41
CA GLU A 5 -13.96 -10.90 -6.44
C GLU A 5 -14.57 -10.90 -5.05
N TYR A 6 -14.02 -11.71 -4.17
CA TYR A 6 -14.43 -11.74 -2.75
C TYR A 6 -14.23 -10.38 -2.07
N LEU A 7 -13.07 -9.76 -2.25
CA LEU A 7 -12.76 -8.45 -1.69
C LEU A 7 -13.74 -7.38 -2.19
N CYS A 8 -14.00 -7.34 -3.50
CA CYS A 8 -14.93 -6.37 -4.11
C CYS A 8 -16.37 -6.51 -3.58
N GLN A 9 -16.81 -7.75 -3.30
CA GLN A 9 -18.14 -8.01 -2.76
C GLN A 9 -18.24 -7.71 -1.27
N ASN A 10 -17.23 -8.15 -0.51
CA ASN A 10 -17.23 -8.05 0.95
C ASN A 10 -17.02 -6.62 1.47
N SER A 11 -16.31 -5.78 0.71
CA SER A 11 -16.02 -4.39 1.08
C SER A 11 -16.99 -3.36 0.53
N ASP A 12 -18.04 -3.77 -0.19
CA ASP A 12 -18.95 -2.87 -0.92
C ASP A 12 -18.19 -1.85 -1.81
N MET A 13 -17.14 -2.32 -2.47
CA MET A 13 -16.19 -1.50 -3.20
C MET A 13 -16.89 -0.65 -4.26
N HIS A 14 -16.67 0.66 -4.20
CA HIS A 14 -17.21 1.63 -5.16
C HIS A 14 -16.30 1.86 -6.35
N THR A 15 -15.00 1.91 -6.14
CA THR A 15 -14.00 2.20 -7.17
C THR A 15 -12.83 1.23 -7.05
N LEU A 16 -12.50 0.56 -8.15
CA LEU A 16 -11.36 -0.32 -8.24
C LEU A 16 -10.22 0.39 -8.98
N CYS A 17 -9.06 0.52 -8.36
CA CYS A 17 -7.84 1.01 -8.98
C CYS A 17 -6.95 -0.17 -9.35
N ILE A 18 -6.47 -0.20 -10.59
CA ILE A 18 -5.58 -1.26 -11.10
C ILE A 18 -4.37 -0.67 -11.80
N VAL A 19 -3.31 -1.44 -11.87
CA VAL A 19 -2.12 -1.23 -12.71
C VAL A 19 -2.03 -2.32 -13.77
N ASP A 20 -0.97 -2.32 -14.57
CA ASP A 20 -0.62 -3.47 -15.39
C ASP A 20 -0.40 -4.72 -14.52
N GLY A 21 -0.52 -5.85 -15.14
CA GLY A 21 -0.24 -7.12 -14.48
C GLY A 21 1.25 -7.35 -14.23
N GLU A 22 1.54 -8.42 -13.51
CA GLU A 22 2.90 -8.92 -13.30
C GLU A 22 3.12 -10.20 -14.10
N LYS A 23 4.29 -10.31 -14.74
CA LYS A 23 4.68 -11.48 -15.53
C LYS A 23 3.60 -11.83 -16.57
N ASP A 24 2.98 -13.00 -16.45
CA ASP A 24 1.97 -13.52 -17.37
C ASP A 24 0.52 -13.15 -16.96
N SER A 25 0.34 -12.29 -15.96
CA SER A 25 -0.98 -11.91 -15.43
C SER A 25 -1.34 -10.49 -15.83
N SER A 26 -2.35 -10.30 -16.69
CA SER A 26 -2.94 -9.00 -17.02
C SER A 26 -4.06 -8.67 -16.03
N PHE A 27 -3.89 -7.64 -15.20
CA PHE A 27 -4.93 -7.19 -14.29
C PHE A 27 -6.09 -6.53 -15.05
N VAL A 28 -5.81 -5.97 -16.22
CA VAL A 28 -6.84 -5.42 -17.13
C VAL A 28 -7.76 -6.53 -17.64
N ASP A 29 -7.18 -7.64 -18.15
CA ASP A 29 -7.98 -8.76 -18.66
C ASP A 29 -8.76 -9.46 -17.55
N MET A 30 -8.14 -9.59 -16.38
CA MET A 30 -8.80 -10.11 -15.18
C MET A 30 -9.98 -9.23 -14.78
N THR A 31 -9.83 -7.90 -14.86
CA THR A 31 -10.90 -6.94 -14.55
C THR A 31 -12.02 -7.02 -15.57
N TYR A 32 -11.74 -7.16 -16.87
CA TYR A 32 -12.78 -7.37 -17.90
C TYR A 32 -13.50 -8.71 -17.74
N THR A 33 -12.81 -9.74 -17.29
CA THR A 33 -13.43 -11.04 -17.00
C THR A 33 -14.39 -10.94 -15.82
N MET A 34 -14.00 -10.19 -14.78
CA MET A 34 -14.80 -9.97 -13.58
C MET A 34 -15.97 -9.00 -13.83
N LEU A 35 -15.74 -7.96 -14.63
CA LEU A 35 -16.68 -6.86 -14.94
C LEU A 35 -16.86 -6.69 -16.45
N PRO A 36 -17.48 -7.66 -17.16
CA PRO A 36 -17.68 -7.57 -18.61
C PRO A 36 -18.54 -6.36 -19.02
N GLU A 37 -19.35 -5.84 -18.09
CA GLU A 37 -20.19 -4.65 -18.30
C GLU A 37 -19.36 -3.38 -18.61
N LEU A 38 -18.09 -3.32 -18.25
CA LEU A 38 -17.18 -2.20 -18.60
C LEU A 38 -17.11 -1.94 -20.11
N LYS A 39 -17.32 -2.97 -20.91
CA LYS A 39 -17.33 -2.84 -22.38
C LYS A 39 -18.55 -2.13 -22.94
N THR A 40 -19.63 -2.03 -22.17
CA THR A 40 -20.95 -1.53 -22.63
C THR A 40 -21.41 -0.28 -21.88
N PHE A 41 -21.13 -0.16 -20.58
CA PHE A 41 -21.56 0.98 -19.79
C PHE A 41 -20.64 2.20 -19.98
N GLN A 42 -21.22 3.37 -19.76
CA GLN A 42 -20.47 4.63 -19.68
C GLN A 42 -19.63 4.66 -18.42
N ARG A 43 -18.42 5.23 -18.51
CA ARG A 43 -17.53 5.45 -17.37
C ARG A 43 -18.23 6.24 -16.27
N GLY A 44 -18.02 5.86 -15.03
CA GLY A 44 -18.68 6.47 -13.87
C GLY A 44 -20.11 5.99 -13.60
N HIS A 45 -20.68 5.21 -14.51
CA HIS A 45 -22.06 4.72 -14.44
C HIS A 45 -22.15 3.18 -14.54
N LEU A 46 -21.09 2.50 -14.17
CA LEU A 46 -21.05 1.04 -14.16
C LEU A 46 -22.19 0.49 -13.29
N LYS A 47 -22.91 -0.50 -13.82
CA LYS A 47 -23.94 -1.24 -13.09
C LYS A 47 -23.68 -2.72 -13.29
N SER A 48 -23.20 -3.37 -12.23
CA SER A 48 -23.01 -4.81 -12.20
C SER A 48 -23.98 -5.44 -11.19
N LYS A 49 -24.65 -6.52 -11.58
CA LYS A 49 -25.47 -7.30 -10.64
C LYS A 49 -24.60 -8.01 -9.63
N ARG A 50 -23.38 -8.37 -10.03
CA ARG A 50 -22.42 -9.10 -9.20
C ARG A 50 -21.74 -8.19 -8.17
N PHE A 51 -21.54 -6.91 -8.52
CA PHE A 51 -20.89 -5.90 -7.69
C PHE A 51 -21.76 -4.63 -7.65
N PRO A 52 -22.85 -4.64 -6.87
CA PRO A 52 -23.90 -3.61 -6.94
C PRO A 52 -23.43 -2.21 -6.54
N TYR A 53 -22.35 -2.10 -5.79
CA TYR A 53 -21.76 -0.83 -5.36
C TYR A 53 -20.68 -0.30 -6.30
N MET A 54 -20.12 -1.16 -7.18
CA MET A 54 -19.05 -0.76 -8.10
C MET A 54 -19.57 0.26 -9.14
N ARG A 55 -18.86 1.38 -9.26
CA ARG A 55 -19.19 2.46 -10.21
C ARG A 55 -18.05 2.77 -11.16
N ASN A 56 -16.82 2.66 -10.68
CA ASN A 56 -15.63 3.08 -11.42
C ASN A 56 -14.56 2.00 -11.43
N VAL A 57 -13.82 1.97 -12.52
CA VAL A 57 -12.50 1.34 -12.57
C VAL A 57 -11.51 2.40 -13.06
N ILE A 58 -10.40 2.54 -12.37
CA ILE A 58 -9.32 3.47 -12.68
C ILE A 58 -8.07 2.66 -12.98
N TYR A 59 -7.53 2.86 -14.18
CA TYR A 59 -6.23 2.33 -14.55
C TYR A 59 -5.15 3.35 -14.20
N ILE A 60 -4.23 2.98 -13.34
CA ILE A 60 -3.10 3.82 -12.95
C ILE A 60 -2.00 3.66 -13.99
N GLY A 61 -2.04 4.50 -15.02
CA GLY A 61 -1.15 4.50 -16.17
C GLY A 61 -1.64 5.47 -17.22
N GLN A 62 -0.99 5.46 -18.40
CA GLN A 62 -1.31 6.37 -19.51
C GLN A 62 -2.25 5.72 -20.54
N GLU A 63 -2.28 4.40 -20.61
CA GLU A 63 -3.07 3.66 -21.56
C GLU A 63 -4.57 3.89 -21.36
N LYS A 64 -5.35 3.74 -22.46
CA LYS A 64 -6.79 3.91 -22.45
C LYS A 64 -7.50 2.58 -22.63
N TYR A 65 -8.28 2.22 -21.66
CA TYR A 65 -9.10 1.01 -21.67
C TYR A 65 -10.57 1.34 -21.68
N ARG A 66 -11.36 0.58 -22.47
CA ARG A 66 -12.79 0.79 -22.56
C ARG A 66 -13.47 0.67 -21.19
N GLY A 67 -14.29 1.66 -20.84
CA GLY A 67 -15.04 1.69 -19.56
C GLY A 67 -14.21 2.08 -18.33
N MET A 68 -12.90 2.27 -18.46
CA MET A 68 -12.00 2.68 -17.37
C MET A 68 -11.56 4.13 -17.55
N TYR A 69 -11.31 4.81 -16.44
CA TYR A 69 -10.54 6.05 -16.43
C TYR A 69 -9.05 5.74 -16.36
N ASN A 70 -8.21 6.62 -16.91
CA ASN A 70 -6.75 6.56 -16.66
C ASN A 70 -6.29 7.72 -15.77
N THR A 71 -5.00 7.69 -15.37
CA THR A 71 -4.43 8.71 -14.47
C THR A 71 -4.60 10.13 -15.03
N ALA A 72 -4.32 10.35 -16.31
CA ALA A 72 -4.42 11.67 -16.92
C ALA A 72 -5.87 12.21 -16.91
N GLU A 73 -6.84 11.35 -17.16
CA GLU A 73 -8.26 11.72 -17.14
C GLU A 73 -8.74 12.06 -15.72
N ILE A 74 -8.31 11.31 -14.70
CA ILE A 74 -8.64 11.61 -13.30
C ILE A 74 -8.05 12.94 -12.87
N LEU A 75 -6.78 13.23 -13.21
CA LEU A 75 -6.15 14.51 -12.94
C LEU A 75 -6.86 15.68 -13.64
N LEU A 76 -7.33 15.46 -14.87
CA LEU A 76 -8.10 16.48 -15.60
C LEU A 76 -9.46 16.72 -14.96
N LEU A 77 -10.16 15.68 -14.53
CA LEU A 77 -11.43 15.80 -13.81
C LEU A 77 -11.25 16.54 -12.48
N GLY A 78 -10.15 16.26 -11.76
CA GLY A 78 -9.82 16.92 -10.50
C GLY A 78 -9.65 18.44 -10.62
N LYS A 79 -9.14 18.93 -11.77
CA LYS A 79 -9.01 20.37 -12.04
C LYS A 79 -10.35 21.14 -12.08
N ASN A 80 -11.45 20.43 -12.26
CA ASN A 80 -12.79 21.00 -12.28
C ASN A 80 -13.47 20.98 -10.88
N ILE A 81 -12.75 20.55 -9.86
CA ILE A 81 -13.25 20.54 -8.47
C ILE A 81 -12.72 21.79 -7.77
N ASP A 82 -13.62 22.62 -7.30
CA ASP A 82 -13.29 23.82 -6.55
C ASP A 82 -12.71 23.45 -5.18
N ASP A 83 -11.72 24.21 -4.73
CA ASP A 83 -11.08 24.00 -3.42
C ASP A 83 -12.09 24.04 -2.27
N GLU A 84 -13.14 24.88 -2.37
CA GLU A 84 -14.22 24.94 -1.40
C GLU A 84 -14.93 23.58 -1.22
N LYS A 85 -15.19 22.87 -2.31
CA LYS A 85 -15.79 21.51 -2.25
C LYS A 85 -14.88 20.50 -1.58
N LEU A 86 -13.58 20.63 -1.81
CA LEU A 86 -12.59 19.79 -1.13
C LEU A 86 -12.57 20.06 0.37
N GLU A 87 -12.58 21.34 0.77
CA GLU A 87 -12.60 21.71 2.18
C GLU A 87 -13.92 21.31 2.88
N GLU A 88 -15.05 21.40 2.18
CA GLU A 88 -16.32 20.89 2.71
C GLU A 88 -16.29 19.38 2.90
N ALA A 89 -15.69 18.62 1.97
CA ALA A 89 -15.54 17.18 2.10
C ALA A 89 -14.64 16.82 3.30
N LYS A 90 -13.52 17.52 3.47
CA LYS A 90 -12.62 17.34 4.63
C LYS A 90 -13.33 17.54 5.96
N LYS A 91 -14.17 18.58 6.06
CA LYS A 91 -14.93 18.90 7.30
C LYS A 91 -15.93 17.79 7.70
N LYS A 92 -16.34 16.94 6.76
CA LYS A 92 -17.30 15.84 7.01
C LYS A 92 -16.61 14.59 7.54
N VAL A 93 -15.29 14.49 7.43
CA VAL A 93 -14.52 13.32 7.86
C VAL A 93 -14.27 13.39 9.37
N SER A 94 -14.65 12.33 10.06
CA SER A 94 -14.34 12.14 11.48
C SER A 94 -13.10 11.25 11.64
N CYS A 95 -12.31 11.51 12.66
CA CYS A 95 -11.19 10.61 13.00
C CYS A 95 -11.66 9.17 13.36
N HIS A 96 -12.92 8.99 13.66
CA HIS A 96 -13.54 7.69 13.93
C HIS A 96 -14.16 7.03 12.70
N ASP A 97 -14.12 7.68 11.54
CA ASP A 97 -14.56 7.06 10.29
C ASP A 97 -13.55 5.99 9.87
N THR A 98 -14.07 4.91 9.27
CA THR A 98 -13.25 3.86 8.69
C THR A 98 -12.54 4.39 7.45
N VAL A 99 -11.20 4.34 7.44
CA VAL A 99 -10.37 4.82 6.34
C VAL A 99 -9.62 3.70 5.62
N ASN A 100 -9.46 2.57 6.29
CA ASN A 100 -8.71 1.45 5.75
C ASN A 100 -9.38 0.13 6.12
N MET A 101 -9.37 -0.84 5.22
CA MET A 101 -9.83 -2.19 5.47
C MET A 101 -8.69 -3.16 5.19
N GLN A 102 -8.16 -3.79 6.24
CA GLN A 102 -7.10 -4.79 6.14
C GLN A 102 -7.69 -6.19 6.19
N TYR A 103 -7.36 -6.99 5.19
CA TYR A 103 -7.80 -8.38 5.17
C TYR A 103 -6.77 -9.28 5.82
N THR A 104 -7.23 -10.11 6.76
CA THR A 104 -6.41 -11.12 7.43
C THR A 104 -6.70 -12.50 6.87
N SER A 105 -5.69 -13.37 6.83
CA SER A 105 -5.88 -14.79 6.58
C SER A 105 -6.65 -15.40 7.74
N GLY A 106 -7.97 -15.42 7.66
CA GLY A 106 -8.81 -15.97 8.73
C GLY A 106 -8.52 -17.45 8.99
N THR A 107 -8.46 -17.84 10.25
CA THR A 107 -8.35 -19.25 10.68
C THR A 107 -9.57 -20.10 10.29
N THR A 108 -10.64 -19.48 9.79
CA THR A 108 -11.95 -20.10 9.49
C THR A 108 -12.29 -20.15 7.99
N GLY A 109 -11.32 -19.99 7.10
CA GLY A 109 -11.45 -20.21 5.65
C GLY A 109 -11.45 -18.93 4.80
N PHE A 110 -12.34 -17.96 5.01
CA PHE A 110 -12.34 -16.71 4.24
C PHE A 110 -11.62 -15.57 4.96
N PRO A 111 -10.89 -14.70 4.23
CA PRO A 111 -10.26 -13.52 4.81
C PRO A 111 -11.28 -12.61 5.48
N LYS A 112 -10.93 -12.05 6.65
CA LYS A 112 -11.77 -11.09 7.38
C LYS A 112 -11.30 -9.68 7.12
N GLY A 113 -12.21 -8.80 6.72
CA GLY A 113 -11.94 -7.37 6.55
C GLY A 113 -11.99 -6.64 7.89
N VAL A 114 -10.84 -6.21 8.38
CA VAL A 114 -10.73 -5.42 9.62
C VAL A 114 -10.85 -3.96 9.25
N MET A 115 -11.91 -3.30 9.73
CA MET A 115 -12.14 -1.87 9.52
C MET A 115 -11.29 -1.05 10.50
N LEU A 116 -10.36 -0.27 9.98
CA LEU A 116 -9.48 0.61 10.73
C LEU A 116 -9.89 2.06 10.53
N THR A 117 -10.03 2.81 11.63
CA THR A 117 -10.35 4.23 11.60
C THR A 117 -9.10 5.07 11.38
N HIS A 118 -9.26 6.34 11.00
CA HIS A 118 -8.16 7.31 10.99
C HIS A 118 -7.44 7.35 12.33
N TYR A 119 -8.21 7.30 13.44
CA TYR A 119 -7.67 7.29 14.81
C TYR A 119 -6.75 6.08 15.04
N ASN A 120 -7.15 4.89 14.59
CA ASN A 120 -6.33 3.68 14.75
C ASN A 120 -4.99 3.79 14.02
N ILE A 121 -5.03 4.11 12.72
CA ILE A 121 -3.80 4.08 11.89
C ILE A 121 -2.85 5.23 12.24
N ALA A 122 -3.38 6.44 12.47
CA ALA A 122 -2.56 7.60 12.79
C ALA A 122 -1.85 7.44 14.15
N ASN A 123 -2.60 7.04 15.19
CA ASN A 123 -2.00 6.84 16.51
C ASN A 123 -1.02 5.66 16.54
N ASN A 124 -1.31 4.57 15.82
CA ASN A 124 -0.39 3.44 15.78
C ASN A 124 0.93 3.82 15.09
N GLY A 125 0.86 4.52 13.95
CA GLY A 125 2.05 5.05 13.26
C GLY A 125 2.83 6.01 14.14
N PHE A 126 2.15 6.96 14.79
CA PHE A 126 2.78 7.92 15.70
C PHE A 126 3.48 7.22 16.87
N LEU A 127 2.78 6.36 17.61
CA LEU A 127 3.37 5.67 18.77
C LEU A 127 4.54 4.77 18.37
N THR A 128 4.50 4.16 17.20
CA THR A 128 5.64 3.38 16.69
C THR A 128 6.88 4.27 16.52
N GLY A 129 6.72 5.42 15.89
CA GLY A 129 7.82 6.34 15.67
C GLY A 129 8.38 6.93 16.98
N GLU A 130 7.49 7.29 17.92
CA GLU A 130 7.91 7.76 19.26
C GLU A 130 8.78 6.72 19.98
N HIS A 131 8.36 5.43 19.99
CA HIS A 131 9.14 4.36 20.64
C HIS A 131 10.50 4.13 19.97
N MET A 132 10.55 4.30 18.64
CA MET A 132 11.78 4.16 17.87
C MET A 132 12.58 5.47 17.76
N LYS A 133 12.08 6.55 18.37
CA LYS A 133 12.69 7.89 18.38
C LYS A 133 12.95 8.41 16.96
N PHE A 134 11.94 8.30 16.10
CA PHE A 134 12.00 8.87 14.77
C PHE A 134 11.94 10.40 14.82
N THR A 135 12.67 11.02 13.93
CA THR A 135 12.70 12.47 13.72
C THR A 135 12.59 12.79 12.22
N ALA A 136 12.44 14.04 11.86
CA ALA A 136 12.41 14.48 10.47
C ALA A 136 13.72 14.20 9.70
N ASP A 137 14.82 13.97 10.40
CA ASP A 137 16.13 13.64 9.80
C ASP A 137 16.24 12.16 9.42
N ASP A 138 15.32 11.32 9.90
CA ASP A 138 15.36 9.90 9.62
C ASP A 138 14.91 9.55 8.22
N LYS A 139 15.48 8.45 7.70
CA LYS A 139 15.09 7.85 6.43
C LYS A 139 14.81 6.38 6.63
N LEU A 140 13.57 5.98 6.42
CA LEU A 140 13.14 4.60 6.55
C LEU A 140 13.16 3.89 5.21
N CYS A 141 13.96 2.84 5.07
CA CYS A 141 13.88 1.94 3.93
C CYS A 141 12.71 0.98 4.10
N VAL A 142 11.78 1.00 3.14
CA VAL A 142 10.54 0.22 3.17
C VAL A 142 10.55 -0.79 2.01
N CYS A 143 10.72 -2.05 2.36
CA CYS A 143 10.64 -3.19 1.43
C CYS A 143 9.49 -4.16 1.79
N VAL A 144 8.72 -3.82 2.82
CA VAL A 144 7.53 -4.58 3.24
C VAL A 144 6.29 -4.12 2.46
N PRO A 145 5.33 -5.01 2.18
CA PRO A 145 4.16 -4.68 1.36
C PRO A 145 3.27 -3.59 1.97
N LEU A 146 2.89 -2.59 1.17
CA LEU A 146 1.99 -1.51 1.59
C LEU A 146 0.52 -1.97 1.72
N PHE A 147 0.14 -3.10 1.15
CA PHE A 147 -1.19 -3.69 1.36
C PHE A 147 -1.34 -4.37 2.73
N HIS A 148 -0.27 -4.44 3.52
CA HIS A 148 -0.27 -4.96 4.88
C HIS A 148 -0.02 -3.82 5.86
N CYS A 149 -0.60 -3.88 7.07
CA CYS A 149 -0.43 -2.84 8.09
C CYS A 149 1.04 -2.61 8.49
N PHE A 150 1.93 -3.58 8.31
CA PHE A 150 3.36 -3.39 8.53
C PHE A 150 3.93 -2.31 7.58
N GLY A 151 3.53 -2.29 6.32
CA GLY A 151 3.91 -1.23 5.37
C GLY A 151 3.12 0.05 5.59
N VAL A 152 1.79 0.01 5.40
CA VAL A 152 0.98 1.24 5.37
C VAL A 152 0.89 1.94 6.74
N VAL A 153 0.82 1.19 7.85
CA VAL A 153 0.67 1.81 9.19
C VAL A 153 2.01 2.00 9.89
N LEU A 154 2.79 0.91 10.05
CA LEU A 154 4.04 1.02 10.82
C LEU A 154 5.15 1.75 10.05
N ALA A 155 5.15 1.74 8.70
CA ALA A 155 6.11 2.50 7.91
C ALA A 155 5.54 3.84 7.44
N THR A 156 4.59 3.85 6.49
CA THR A 156 4.11 5.10 5.87
C THR A 156 3.52 6.08 6.88
N MET A 157 2.62 5.62 7.77
CA MET A 157 2.01 6.52 8.76
C MET A 157 3.03 7.00 9.81
N ASN A 158 4.02 6.16 10.18
CA ASN A 158 5.13 6.61 11.00
C ASN A 158 5.91 7.74 10.32
N CYS A 159 6.29 7.57 9.05
CA CYS A 159 7.01 8.59 8.30
C CYS A 159 6.20 9.90 8.21
N LEU A 160 4.90 9.80 7.93
CA LEU A 160 4.02 10.97 7.86
C LEU A 160 3.90 11.72 9.18
N THR A 161 3.76 11.00 10.29
CA THR A 161 3.56 11.61 11.61
C THR A 161 4.83 12.24 12.19
N HIS A 162 6.02 11.81 11.76
CA HIS A 162 7.32 12.32 12.22
C HIS A 162 8.01 13.21 11.17
N GLY A 163 7.42 13.34 9.98
CA GLY A 163 8.01 14.14 8.90
C GLY A 163 9.30 13.55 8.32
N CYS A 164 9.56 12.26 8.54
CA CYS A 164 10.76 11.60 8.05
C CYS A 164 10.60 11.11 6.60
N THR A 165 11.71 10.79 5.95
CA THR A 165 11.73 10.32 4.57
C THR A 165 11.40 8.82 4.49
N GLU A 166 10.51 8.46 3.58
CA GLU A 166 10.23 7.08 3.21
C GLU A 166 10.97 6.74 1.90
N VAL A 167 11.89 5.78 1.94
CA VAL A 167 12.63 5.25 0.80
C VAL A 167 12.01 3.92 0.40
N MET A 168 11.15 3.94 -0.60
CA MET A 168 10.40 2.75 -1.03
C MET A 168 11.19 1.90 -2.01
N VAL A 169 11.28 0.60 -1.73
CA VAL A 169 11.75 -0.43 -2.66
C VAL A 169 10.53 -1.12 -3.24
N GLU A 170 10.30 -0.96 -4.54
CA GLU A 170 9.09 -1.41 -5.23
C GLU A 170 8.80 -2.92 -5.01
N ARG A 171 9.86 -3.71 -5.00
CA ARG A 171 9.80 -5.15 -4.75
C ARG A 171 11.01 -5.55 -3.90
N PHE A 172 10.80 -6.41 -2.93
CA PHE A 172 11.91 -6.94 -2.16
C PHE A 172 12.91 -7.67 -3.07
N ASP A 173 14.12 -7.15 -3.06
CA ASP A 173 15.33 -7.75 -3.60
C ASP A 173 16.47 -7.34 -2.64
N PRO A 174 17.21 -8.30 -2.07
CA PRO A 174 18.21 -7.99 -1.05
C PRO A 174 19.29 -7.03 -1.56
N LEU A 175 19.68 -7.13 -2.83
CA LEU A 175 20.65 -6.22 -3.43
C LEU A 175 20.10 -4.80 -3.53
N LEU A 176 18.86 -4.64 -3.96
CA LEU A 176 18.21 -3.32 -4.05
C LEU A 176 18.03 -2.70 -2.67
N VAL A 177 17.69 -3.47 -1.65
CA VAL A 177 17.56 -2.97 -0.26
C VAL A 177 18.91 -2.47 0.24
N LEU A 178 19.98 -3.28 0.15
CA LEU A 178 21.33 -2.90 0.56
C LEU A 178 21.83 -1.66 -0.18
N ALA A 179 21.62 -1.61 -1.51
CA ALA A 179 21.99 -0.47 -2.33
C ALA A 179 21.21 0.81 -1.97
N SER A 180 19.90 0.68 -1.65
CA SER A 180 19.07 1.80 -1.23
C SER A 180 19.52 2.35 0.11
N ILE A 181 19.80 1.49 1.10
CA ILE A 181 20.31 1.91 2.41
C ILE A 181 21.63 2.66 2.26
N HIS A 182 22.58 2.09 1.50
CA HIS A 182 23.88 2.69 1.26
C HIS A 182 23.78 4.05 0.56
N LYS A 183 23.03 4.09 -0.56
CA LYS A 183 22.92 5.28 -1.42
C LYS A 183 22.15 6.42 -0.75
N GLU A 184 21.00 6.11 -0.19
CA GLU A 184 20.10 7.11 0.42
C GLU A 184 20.44 7.40 1.88
N ARG A 185 21.41 6.68 2.47
CA ARG A 185 21.81 6.79 3.88
C ARG A 185 20.61 6.56 4.81
N CYS A 186 19.88 5.45 4.59
CA CYS A 186 18.71 5.12 5.41
C CYS A 186 19.14 4.85 6.86
N THR A 187 18.40 5.43 7.80
CA THR A 187 18.67 5.29 9.26
C THR A 187 17.87 4.17 9.89
N ALA A 188 16.89 3.65 9.16
CA ALA A 188 16.01 2.57 9.62
C ALA A 188 15.64 1.61 8.48
N LEU A 189 15.39 0.34 8.84
CA LEU A 189 14.95 -0.71 7.93
C LEU A 189 13.85 -1.54 8.60
N TYR A 190 12.76 -1.80 7.86
CA TYR A 190 11.70 -2.73 8.26
C TYR A 190 11.70 -3.97 7.37
N GLY A 191 11.61 -5.15 7.98
CA GLY A 191 11.59 -6.40 7.24
C GLY A 191 11.05 -7.57 8.05
N VAL A 192 10.82 -8.67 7.37
CA VAL A 192 10.57 -9.96 8.02
C VAL A 192 11.89 -10.74 8.16
N PRO A 193 12.01 -11.71 9.09
CA PRO A 193 13.29 -12.40 9.33
C PRO A 193 13.95 -12.97 8.07
N THR A 194 13.16 -13.52 7.13
CA THR A 194 13.69 -14.06 5.87
C THR A 194 14.31 -13.00 4.96
N MET A 195 13.84 -11.74 5.02
CA MET A 195 14.44 -10.62 4.29
C MET A 195 15.84 -10.31 4.86
N PHE A 196 15.96 -10.16 6.16
CA PHE A 196 17.24 -9.93 6.82
C PHE A 196 18.25 -11.07 6.57
N ILE A 197 17.79 -12.33 6.61
CA ILE A 197 18.63 -13.47 6.26
C ILE A 197 19.17 -13.34 4.83
N ALA A 198 18.30 -13.00 3.87
CA ALA A 198 18.70 -12.85 2.47
C ALA A 198 19.70 -11.68 2.27
N GLU A 199 19.52 -10.59 3.01
CA GLU A 199 20.43 -9.44 2.99
C GLU A 199 21.80 -9.79 3.60
N LEU A 200 21.82 -10.38 4.80
CA LEU A 200 23.06 -10.74 5.49
C LEU A 200 23.90 -11.80 4.75
N HIS A 201 23.25 -12.72 4.03
CA HIS A 201 23.94 -13.74 3.25
C HIS A 201 24.16 -13.34 1.78
N HIS A 202 23.85 -12.09 1.43
CA HIS A 202 24.06 -11.65 0.05
C HIS A 202 25.57 -11.57 -0.27
N PRO A 203 26.04 -12.14 -1.39
CA PRO A 203 27.48 -12.16 -1.73
C PRO A 203 28.15 -10.80 -1.79
N MET A 204 27.37 -9.73 -2.03
CA MET A 204 27.86 -8.35 -2.10
C MET A 204 27.62 -7.58 -0.80
N PHE A 205 27.24 -8.22 0.30
CA PHE A 205 26.88 -7.53 1.55
C PHE A 205 27.99 -6.56 2.01
N ASP A 206 29.23 -7.01 2.02
CA ASP A 206 30.40 -6.22 2.48
C ASP A 206 30.74 -5.03 1.57
N MET A 207 30.09 -4.91 0.41
CA MET A 207 30.29 -3.77 -0.48
C MET A 207 29.49 -2.53 -0.10
N PHE A 208 28.53 -2.67 0.83
CA PHE A 208 27.63 -1.59 1.23
C PHE A 208 27.98 -1.03 2.60
N ASP A 209 28.03 0.29 2.70
CA ASP A 209 28.13 0.97 3.99
C ASP A 209 26.74 1.12 4.62
N LEU A 210 26.47 0.32 5.63
CA LEU A 210 25.23 0.28 6.40
C LEU A 210 25.34 0.98 7.76
N SER A 211 26.44 1.68 8.01
CA SER A 211 26.75 2.34 9.31
C SER A 211 25.74 3.43 9.70
N CYS A 212 24.92 3.89 8.75
CA CYS A 212 23.84 4.84 9.00
C CYS A 212 22.63 4.22 9.71
N LEU A 213 22.44 2.90 9.63
CA LEU A 213 21.32 2.23 10.30
C LEU A 213 21.46 2.33 11.83
N ARG A 214 20.41 2.83 12.47
CA ARG A 214 20.34 2.97 13.92
C ARG A 214 19.18 2.23 14.56
N THR A 215 18.14 1.90 13.78
CA THR A 215 16.92 1.26 14.27
C THR A 215 16.19 0.48 13.16
N GLY A 216 15.20 -0.29 13.53
CA GLY A 216 14.39 -1.05 12.59
C GLY A 216 13.35 -1.92 13.27
N ILE A 217 12.54 -2.59 12.48
CA ILE A 217 11.59 -3.60 12.95
C ILE A 217 11.82 -4.90 12.19
N MET A 218 12.04 -5.98 12.94
CA MET A 218 11.99 -7.34 12.44
C MET A 218 10.76 -8.02 13.01
N ALA A 219 9.75 -8.29 12.17
CA ALA A 219 8.46 -8.82 12.60
C ALA A 219 7.80 -9.69 11.52
N GLY A 220 6.57 -10.15 11.78
CA GLY A 220 5.77 -10.94 10.82
C GLY A 220 5.93 -12.45 10.95
N SER A 221 6.97 -12.94 11.62
CA SER A 221 7.17 -14.33 12.00
C SER A 221 8.06 -14.42 13.25
N LEU A 222 8.33 -15.64 13.73
CA LEU A 222 9.30 -15.84 14.79
C LEU A 222 10.67 -15.28 14.39
N CYS A 223 11.23 -14.46 15.26
CA CYS A 223 12.56 -13.89 15.07
C CYS A 223 13.59 -14.82 15.70
N PRO A 224 14.47 -15.47 14.92
CA PRO A 224 15.54 -16.31 15.49
C PRO A 224 16.52 -15.46 16.30
N VAL A 225 16.92 -15.99 17.47
CA VAL A 225 17.87 -15.28 18.35
C VAL A 225 19.21 -15.05 17.65
N GLU A 226 19.63 -16.01 16.83
CA GLU A 226 20.88 -15.93 16.08
C GLU A 226 20.88 -14.85 15.00
N LEU A 227 19.70 -14.36 14.61
CA LEU A 227 19.54 -13.30 13.62
C LEU A 227 19.59 -11.90 14.25
N MET A 228 19.28 -11.81 15.53
CA MET A 228 19.27 -10.54 16.28
C MET A 228 20.65 -10.19 16.85
#